data_28151204696a185709eab43b413b17a7
#
_entry.id   28151204696a185709eab43b413b17a7
#
_cell.length_a   1.000
_cell.length_b   1.000
_cell.length_c   1.000
_cell.angle_alpha   90.00
_cell.angle_beta   90.00
_cell.angle_gamma   90.00
#
_symmetry.space_group_name_H-M   'P 1'
#
loop_
_entity.id
_entity.type
_entity.pdbx_description
1 polymer ?
#
loop_
_entity_poly.entity_id
_entity_poly.type
_entity_poly.pdbx_seq_one_letter_code
_entity_poly.pdbx_strand_id
1 'polypeptide(L)'
;MLFGPTDNAAILVRNHFTDHTVQTIAKAAAIASPAFQTWLANQNAGGSDVFIGMNPIKDGAYTRTKTNIKDIRHVYLDLDRKGDETLQSIRNSVEVPAPNFVLDTSPGKHQVVWKVSGFSQDEAESLLHNLANQFGGDLAATDSTRVLRLPGFANRKLTDEFIVHARQETDAVYTARDFRIHEDALEPPRHLGQGEERSRTVRSGHKSQSEHDWAFAKRALARGDDPEVVIQRIADYRAEDKDDPDYYARLTVMKAQAALNTTATQTSNERESNSEPVRAAPEH
;
A
#
# COMPACT_ATOMS: atom_id res chain seq x y z
N MET A 1 19.83 10.06 -7.37
CA MET A 1 18.70 9.86 -8.32
C MET A 1 18.22 8.44 -8.20
N LEU A 2 16.91 8.19 -8.05
CA LEU A 2 16.37 6.82 -7.88
C LEU A 2 16.36 6.02 -9.18
N PHE A 3 16.14 6.67 -10.32
CA PHE A 3 16.03 6.04 -11.64
C PHE A 3 16.99 6.66 -12.63
N GLY A 4 17.50 5.85 -13.55
CA GLY A 4 18.17 6.34 -14.75
C GLY A 4 17.16 7.01 -15.71
N PRO A 5 17.59 7.91 -16.60
CA PRO A 5 16.69 8.69 -17.45
C PRO A 5 15.84 7.82 -18.40
N THR A 6 16.34 6.63 -18.75
CA THR A 6 15.68 5.65 -19.64
C THR A 6 14.84 4.61 -18.90
N ASP A 7 14.87 4.57 -17.58
CA ASP A 7 14.03 3.65 -16.81
C ASP A 7 12.56 4.06 -16.88
N ASN A 8 11.67 3.09 -16.93
CA ASN A 8 10.26 3.33 -16.73
C ASN A 8 9.95 3.34 -15.24
N ALA A 9 9.30 4.40 -14.78
CA ALA A 9 8.81 4.49 -13.42
C ALA A 9 7.27 4.57 -13.42
N ALA A 10 6.65 4.02 -12.38
CA ALA A 10 5.22 4.13 -12.18
C ALA A 10 4.93 5.38 -11.34
N ILE A 11 4.08 6.26 -11.83
CA ILE A 11 3.49 7.37 -11.08
C ILE A 11 2.06 6.99 -10.74
N LEU A 12 1.68 7.18 -9.48
CA LEU A 12 0.32 7.00 -9.00
C LEU A 12 -0.19 8.32 -8.45
N VAL A 13 -1.33 8.77 -8.95
CA VAL A 13 -2.05 9.94 -8.44
C VAL A 13 -3.37 9.46 -7.85
N ARG A 14 -3.61 9.73 -6.58
CA ARG A 14 -4.80 9.24 -5.87
C ARG A 14 -5.50 10.34 -5.10
N ASN A 15 -6.76 10.54 -5.41
CA ASN A 15 -7.65 11.38 -4.62
C ASN A 15 -8.42 10.49 -3.63
N HIS A 16 -8.18 10.69 -2.33
CA HIS A 16 -8.80 9.87 -1.29
C HIS A 16 -10.29 10.14 -1.10
N PHE A 17 -10.74 11.36 -1.41
CA PHE A 17 -12.15 11.75 -1.23
C PHE A 17 -13.05 11.19 -2.33
N THR A 18 -12.53 11.14 -3.58
CA THR A 18 -13.29 10.59 -4.72
C THR A 18 -12.94 9.14 -5.01
N ASP A 19 -11.95 8.56 -4.31
CA ASP A 19 -11.32 7.25 -4.55
C ASP A 19 -10.79 7.09 -5.99
N HIS A 20 -10.63 8.22 -6.71
CA HIS A 20 -10.11 8.23 -8.06
C HIS A 20 -8.60 8.01 -8.04
N THR A 21 -8.14 7.02 -8.80
CA THR A 21 -6.73 6.66 -8.90
C THR A 21 -6.32 6.59 -10.37
N VAL A 22 -5.25 7.30 -10.72
CA VAL A 22 -4.63 7.24 -12.05
C VAL A 22 -3.22 6.69 -11.90
N GLN A 23 -2.88 5.68 -12.68
CA GLN A 23 -1.52 5.15 -12.79
C GLN A 23 -0.98 5.44 -14.18
N THR A 24 0.25 5.97 -14.23
CA THR A 24 0.97 6.25 -15.46
C THR A 24 2.35 5.59 -15.39
N ILE A 25 2.73 4.85 -16.43
CA ILE A 25 4.09 4.33 -16.61
C ILE A 25 4.78 5.20 -17.66
N ALA A 26 5.88 5.83 -17.28
CA ALA A 26 6.63 6.70 -18.19
C ALA A 26 8.13 6.63 -17.92
N LYS A 27 8.94 7.05 -18.90
CA LYS A 27 10.38 7.20 -18.72
C LYS A 27 10.68 8.24 -17.63
N ALA A 28 11.65 7.99 -16.79
CA ALA A 28 12.04 8.90 -15.71
C ALA A 28 12.38 10.31 -16.24
N ALA A 29 13.02 10.41 -17.41
CA ALA A 29 13.25 11.68 -18.08
C ALA A 29 11.97 12.41 -18.48
N ALA A 30 10.94 11.70 -18.91
CA ALA A 30 9.64 12.30 -19.23
C ALA A 30 8.91 12.78 -17.96
N ILE A 31 8.97 11.97 -16.89
CA ILE A 31 8.41 12.35 -15.58
C ILE A 31 9.09 13.63 -15.06
N ALA A 32 10.40 13.77 -15.24
CA ALA A 32 11.16 14.94 -14.82
C ALA A 32 10.94 16.17 -15.72
N SER A 33 10.21 16.05 -16.83
CA SER A 33 9.96 17.19 -17.74
C SER A 33 9.08 18.25 -17.08
N PRO A 34 9.25 19.55 -17.41
CA PRO A 34 8.42 20.63 -16.86
C PRO A 34 6.92 20.41 -17.06
N ALA A 35 6.51 19.89 -18.22
CA ALA A 35 5.11 19.63 -18.53
C ALA A 35 4.51 18.56 -17.63
N PHE A 36 5.23 17.45 -17.38
CA PHE A 36 4.77 16.39 -16.50
C PHE A 36 4.73 16.86 -15.03
N GLN A 37 5.76 17.61 -14.59
CA GLN A 37 5.78 18.20 -13.25
C GLN A 37 4.63 19.17 -13.02
N THR A 38 4.30 20.02 -14.02
CA THR A 38 3.14 20.92 -13.96
C THR A 38 1.82 20.12 -13.84
N TRP A 39 1.69 19.03 -14.60
CA TRP A 39 0.52 18.16 -14.48
C TRP A 39 0.39 17.55 -13.08
N LEU A 40 1.49 17.03 -12.50
CA LEU A 40 1.50 16.51 -11.12
C LEU A 40 1.14 17.59 -10.09
N ALA A 41 1.66 18.81 -10.25
CA ALA A 41 1.34 19.94 -9.37
C ALA A 41 -0.15 20.28 -9.42
N ASN A 42 -0.76 20.28 -10.60
CA ASN A 42 -2.19 20.51 -10.77
C ASN A 42 -3.03 19.39 -10.12
N GLN A 43 -2.63 18.12 -10.27
CA GLN A 43 -3.30 16.99 -9.61
C GLN A 43 -3.21 17.13 -8.08
N ASN A 44 -2.04 17.48 -7.56
CA ASN A 44 -1.84 17.67 -6.12
C ASN A 44 -2.63 18.88 -5.60
N ALA A 45 -2.63 20.01 -6.31
CA ALA A 45 -3.45 21.18 -5.98
C ALA A 45 -4.96 20.83 -5.97
N GLY A 46 -5.39 19.95 -6.87
CA GLY A 46 -6.76 19.40 -6.93
C GLY A 46 -7.11 18.36 -5.86
N GLY A 47 -6.26 18.18 -4.84
CA GLY A 47 -6.55 17.30 -3.69
C GLY A 47 -6.07 15.85 -3.85
N SER A 48 -5.23 15.57 -4.83
CA SER A 48 -4.68 14.22 -5.01
C SER A 48 -3.28 14.08 -4.41
N ASP A 49 -3.02 12.95 -3.76
CA ASP A 49 -1.67 12.54 -3.39
C ASP A 49 -0.90 12.05 -4.62
N VAL A 50 0.41 12.28 -4.62
CA VAL A 50 1.32 11.85 -5.68
C VAL A 50 2.33 10.83 -5.13
N PHE A 51 2.46 9.71 -5.82
CA PHE A 51 3.36 8.61 -5.43
C PHE A 51 4.21 8.18 -6.61
N ILE A 52 5.35 7.56 -6.31
CA ILE A 52 6.25 6.93 -7.28
C ILE A 52 6.51 5.48 -6.89
N GLY A 53 6.51 4.58 -7.90
CA GLY A 53 6.92 3.18 -7.72
C GLY A 53 8.40 3.09 -7.40
N MET A 54 8.75 2.20 -6.48
CA MET A 54 10.13 2.14 -5.99
C MET A 54 11.08 1.37 -6.90
N ASN A 55 10.54 0.49 -7.74
CA ASN A 55 11.36 -0.31 -8.66
C ASN A 55 10.97 -0.05 -10.13
N PRO A 56 11.93 -0.11 -11.07
CA PRO A 56 11.67 0.17 -12.47
C PRO A 56 10.77 -0.89 -13.10
N ILE A 57 9.98 -0.45 -14.07
CA ILE A 57 9.01 -1.27 -14.81
C ILE A 57 9.63 -1.70 -16.14
N LYS A 58 9.36 -2.94 -16.57
CA LYS A 58 9.77 -3.49 -17.86
C LYS A 58 9.28 -2.61 -19.02
N ASP A 59 10.05 -2.55 -20.09
CA ASP A 59 9.65 -1.86 -21.31
C ASP A 59 8.40 -2.53 -21.90
N GLY A 60 7.45 -1.70 -22.36
CA GLY A 60 6.17 -2.15 -22.90
C GLY A 60 5.12 -2.57 -21.87
N ALA A 61 5.43 -2.57 -20.58
CA ALA A 61 4.45 -2.86 -19.54
C ALA A 61 3.66 -1.61 -19.15
N TYR A 62 2.36 -1.79 -18.91
CA TYR A 62 1.41 -0.72 -18.57
C TYR A 62 0.92 -0.79 -17.12
N THR A 63 1.35 -1.80 -16.38
CA THR A 63 0.90 -2.04 -14.99
C THR A 63 2.09 -2.31 -14.09
N ARG A 64 1.94 -1.96 -12.82
CA ARG A 64 2.93 -2.14 -11.75
C ARG A 64 2.65 -3.46 -11.01
N THR A 65 2.59 -4.57 -11.75
CA THR A 65 2.50 -5.91 -11.16
C THR A 65 3.89 -6.48 -10.86
N LYS A 66 3.98 -7.47 -9.99
CA LYS A 66 5.24 -8.15 -9.66
C LYS A 66 5.97 -8.64 -10.92
N THR A 67 5.24 -9.23 -11.85
CA THR A 67 5.78 -9.76 -13.13
C THR A 67 6.35 -8.66 -14.04
N ASN A 68 5.93 -7.41 -13.85
CA ASN A 68 6.34 -6.26 -14.66
C ASN A 68 7.47 -5.45 -14.01
N ILE A 69 7.90 -5.78 -12.79
CA ILE A 69 9.12 -5.21 -12.21
C ILE A 69 10.33 -5.69 -13.04
N LYS A 70 11.16 -4.74 -13.47
CA LYS A 70 12.36 -5.01 -14.29
C LYS A 70 13.52 -5.52 -13.44
N ASP A 71 13.85 -4.75 -12.40
CA ASP A 71 14.94 -4.99 -11.48
C ASP A 71 14.54 -4.54 -10.08
N ILE A 72 15.10 -5.15 -9.05
CA ILE A 72 15.04 -4.64 -7.68
C ILE A 72 16.21 -3.67 -7.49
N ARG A 73 15.90 -2.40 -7.30
CA ARG A 73 16.89 -1.34 -7.05
C ARG A 73 16.74 -0.63 -5.73
N HIS A 74 15.58 -0.81 -5.09
CA HIS A 74 15.30 -0.19 -3.81
C HIS A 74 14.56 -1.18 -2.90
N VAL A 75 14.96 -1.15 -1.62
CA VAL A 75 14.18 -1.66 -0.51
C VAL A 75 13.80 -0.48 0.38
N TYR A 76 12.75 -0.59 1.16
CA TYR A 76 12.18 0.54 1.88
C TYR A 76 11.41 0.09 3.12
N LEU A 77 11.13 1.06 3.99
CA LEU A 77 10.36 0.84 5.20
C LEU A 77 9.44 2.04 5.42
N ASP A 78 8.18 1.77 5.75
CA ASP A 78 7.18 2.79 6.09
C ASP A 78 7.04 2.85 7.62
N LEU A 79 7.32 4.01 8.22
CA LEU A 79 7.36 4.24 9.65
C LEU A 79 6.19 5.13 10.05
N ASP A 80 5.03 4.53 10.27
CA ASP A 80 3.79 5.24 10.63
C ASP A 80 3.65 5.50 12.13
N ARG A 81 4.31 4.70 12.98
CA ARG A 81 4.28 4.83 14.44
C ARG A 81 5.67 5.04 15.00
N LYS A 82 5.83 6.00 15.92
CA LYS A 82 7.12 6.34 16.54
C LYS A 82 8.25 6.52 15.51
N GLY A 83 7.91 7.17 14.38
CA GLY A 83 8.80 7.22 13.23
C GLY A 83 10.16 7.84 13.57
N ASP A 84 10.21 8.91 14.39
CA ASP A 84 11.46 9.55 14.80
C ASP A 84 12.34 8.62 15.62
N GLU A 85 11.76 7.92 16.62
CA GLU A 85 12.49 6.97 17.48
C GLU A 85 13.01 5.79 16.64
N THR A 86 12.16 5.25 15.78
CA THR A 86 12.52 4.13 14.90
C THR A 86 13.60 4.52 13.91
N LEU A 87 13.50 5.71 13.31
CA LEU A 87 14.52 6.23 12.39
C LEU A 87 15.88 6.35 13.08
N GLN A 88 15.92 6.80 14.35
CA GLN A 88 17.16 6.83 15.12
C GLN A 88 17.68 5.41 15.41
N SER A 89 16.80 4.46 15.70
CA SER A 89 17.18 3.06 15.90
C SER A 89 17.80 2.46 14.63
N ILE A 90 17.22 2.74 13.46
CA ILE A 90 17.79 2.34 12.16
C ILE A 90 19.19 2.94 11.96
N ARG A 91 19.36 4.24 12.20
CA ARG A 91 20.65 4.94 12.03
C ARG A 91 21.75 4.42 12.96
N ASN A 92 21.37 3.97 14.15
CA ASN A 92 22.29 3.43 15.16
C ASN A 92 22.51 1.93 15.03
N SER A 93 21.77 1.26 14.14
CA SER A 93 21.86 -0.19 13.97
C SER A 93 23.17 -0.59 13.31
N VAL A 94 23.74 -1.69 13.75
CA VAL A 94 24.88 -2.35 13.09
C VAL A 94 24.43 -3.46 12.12
N GLU A 95 23.12 -3.74 12.10
CA GLU A 95 22.51 -4.82 11.31
C GLU A 95 21.99 -4.34 9.96
N VAL A 96 21.71 -3.06 9.85
CA VAL A 96 21.28 -2.43 8.60
C VAL A 96 22.19 -1.27 8.24
N PRO A 97 22.50 -1.07 6.96
CA PRO A 97 23.32 0.06 6.54
C PRO A 97 22.55 1.40 6.65
N ALA A 98 23.30 2.52 6.62
CA ALA A 98 22.68 3.84 6.60
C ALA A 98 21.73 3.98 5.40
N PRO A 99 20.52 4.53 5.58
CA PRO A 99 19.57 4.71 4.48
C PRO A 99 20.09 5.72 3.46
N ASN A 100 19.69 5.50 2.19
CA ASN A 100 20.03 6.48 1.14
C ASN A 100 19.14 7.71 1.21
N PHE A 101 17.85 7.50 1.46
CA PHE A 101 16.89 8.59 1.55
C PHE A 101 15.94 8.37 2.73
N VAL A 102 15.59 9.47 3.37
CA VAL A 102 14.52 9.54 4.35
C VAL A 102 13.52 10.56 3.84
N LEU A 103 12.27 10.14 3.68
CA LEU A 103 11.16 10.99 3.28
C LEU A 103 10.33 11.31 4.52
N ASP A 104 10.17 12.58 4.83
CA ASP A 104 9.25 13.05 5.86
C ASP A 104 7.87 13.19 5.21
N THR A 105 6.92 12.31 5.54
CA THR A 105 5.60 12.22 4.89
C THR A 105 4.50 12.93 5.65
N SER A 106 4.66 13.06 6.97
CA SER A 106 3.87 13.86 7.91
C SER A 106 4.65 13.99 9.23
N PRO A 107 4.23 14.82 10.19
CA PRO A 107 4.92 14.93 11.48
C PRO A 107 5.09 13.58 12.15
N GLY A 108 6.35 13.22 12.48
CA GLY A 108 6.70 11.95 13.12
C GLY A 108 6.53 10.69 12.27
N LYS A 109 6.29 10.82 10.94
CA LYS A 109 6.16 9.69 10.01
C LYS A 109 7.18 9.79 8.89
N HIS A 110 7.85 8.68 8.62
CA HIS A 110 8.92 8.64 7.64
C HIS A 110 8.78 7.45 6.70
N GLN A 111 9.32 7.61 5.49
CA GLN A 111 9.59 6.49 4.59
C GLN A 111 11.09 6.43 4.36
N VAL A 112 11.69 5.28 4.62
CA VAL A 112 13.14 5.07 4.54
C VAL A 112 13.45 4.22 3.32
N VAL A 113 14.48 4.58 2.56
CA VAL A 113 14.83 3.93 1.29
C VAL A 113 16.31 3.62 1.24
N TRP A 114 16.63 2.39 0.84
CA TRP A 114 17.99 1.94 0.53
C TRP A 114 18.09 1.61 -0.97
N LYS A 115 19.15 2.08 -1.61
CA LYS A 115 19.54 1.63 -2.96
C LYS A 115 20.21 0.28 -2.84
N VAL A 116 19.75 -0.68 -3.65
CA VAL A 116 20.26 -2.04 -3.60
C VAL A 116 20.61 -2.57 -5.00
N SER A 117 21.42 -3.63 -5.04
CA SER A 117 21.74 -4.36 -6.26
C SER A 117 21.91 -5.85 -5.97
N GLY A 118 21.64 -6.68 -6.99
CA GLY A 118 21.82 -8.12 -6.92
C GLY A 118 20.75 -8.88 -6.14
N PHE A 119 19.62 -8.26 -5.88
CA PHE A 119 18.47 -8.91 -5.25
C PHE A 119 17.54 -9.53 -6.30
N SER A 120 17.10 -10.75 -6.06
CA SER A 120 15.88 -11.27 -6.63
C SER A 120 14.67 -10.61 -5.98
N GLN A 121 13.50 -10.78 -6.57
CA GLN A 121 12.26 -10.22 -6.02
C GLN A 121 11.89 -10.85 -4.68
N ASP A 122 12.04 -12.16 -4.55
CA ASP A 122 11.74 -12.91 -3.32
C ASP A 122 12.70 -12.52 -2.18
N GLU A 123 13.99 -12.38 -2.44
CA GLU A 123 14.97 -11.90 -1.47
C GLU A 123 14.64 -10.48 -0.98
N ALA A 124 14.26 -9.60 -1.90
CA ALA A 124 13.89 -8.24 -1.53
C ALA A 124 12.61 -8.21 -0.67
N GLU A 125 11.58 -8.98 -1.01
CA GLU A 125 10.34 -9.04 -0.24
C GLU A 125 10.57 -9.68 1.13
N SER A 126 11.43 -10.70 1.23
CA SER A 126 11.85 -11.27 2.52
C SER A 126 12.59 -10.23 3.36
N LEU A 127 13.51 -9.46 2.77
CA LEU A 127 14.21 -8.39 3.47
C LEU A 127 13.23 -7.28 3.93
N LEU A 128 12.30 -6.84 3.07
CA LEU A 128 11.28 -5.85 3.44
C LEU A 128 10.44 -6.33 4.64
N HIS A 129 10.05 -7.61 4.64
CA HIS A 129 9.30 -8.21 5.74
C HIS A 129 10.10 -8.23 7.04
N ASN A 130 11.38 -8.63 6.99
CA ASN A 130 12.27 -8.68 8.13
C ASN A 130 12.55 -7.27 8.70
N LEU A 131 12.78 -6.27 7.83
CA LEU A 131 12.90 -4.87 8.21
C LEU A 131 11.65 -4.37 8.95
N ALA A 132 10.47 -4.66 8.40
CA ALA A 132 9.20 -4.25 9.03
C ALA A 132 9.00 -4.92 10.39
N ASN A 133 9.31 -6.20 10.53
CA ASN A 133 9.24 -6.91 11.82
C ASN A 133 10.20 -6.33 12.85
N GLN A 134 11.46 -6.11 12.45
CA GLN A 134 12.51 -5.67 13.38
C GLN A 134 12.31 -4.22 13.85
N PHE A 135 11.89 -3.34 12.96
CA PHE A 135 11.76 -1.91 13.24
C PHE A 135 10.30 -1.45 13.39
N GLY A 136 9.33 -2.36 13.44
CA GLY A 136 7.92 -2.00 13.62
C GLY A 136 7.30 -1.22 12.46
N GLY A 137 7.76 -1.48 11.23
CA GLY A 137 7.19 -0.90 10.02
C GLY A 137 5.87 -1.54 9.60
N ASP A 138 5.23 -0.98 8.57
CA ASP A 138 3.98 -1.52 8.02
C ASP A 138 4.23 -2.83 7.25
N LEU A 139 3.84 -3.96 7.83
CA LEU A 139 3.92 -5.29 7.21
C LEU A 139 3.09 -5.40 5.92
N ALA A 140 2.04 -4.59 5.77
CA ALA A 140 1.28 -4.54 4.53
C ALA A 140 2.03 -3.82 3.39
N ALA A 141 3.16 -3.16 3.70
CA ALA A 141 3.99 -2.41 2.76
C ALA A 141 5.27 -3.15 2.32
N THR A 142 5.30 -4.48 2.41
CA THR A 142 6.51 -5.28 2.19
C THR A 142 6.60 -5.94 0.80
N ASP A 143 5.82 -5.50 -0.17
CA ASP A 143 5.85 -6.01 -1.55
C ASP A 143 6.72 -5.15 -2.49
N SER A 144 7.35 -5.77 -3.46
CA SER A 144 8.27 -5.11 -4.41
C SER A 144 7.61 -4.11 -5.37
N THR A 145 6.27 -4.08 -5.41
CA THR A 145 5.49 -3.19 -6.27
C THR A 145 5.05 -1.89 -5.58
N ARG A 146 5.52 -1.63 -4.37
CA ARG A 146 5.08 -0.48 -3.56
C ARG A 146 5.37 0.85 -4.23
N VAL A 147 4.51 1.81 -3.93
CA VAL A 147 4.73 3.23 -4.21
C VAL A 147 4.98 3.97 -2.91
N LEU A 148 5.89 4.92 -2.92
CA LEU A 148 6.11 5.87 -1.83
C LEU A 148 5.69 7.26 -2.26
N ARG A 149 5.46 8.16 -1.31
CA ARG A 149 5.11 9.55 -1.61
C ARG A 149 6.22 10.22 -2.39
N LEU A 150 5.85 10.95 -3.43
CA LEU A 150 6.80 11.72 -4.21
C LEU A 150 7.10 13.04 -3.47
N PRO A 151 8.38 13.32 -3.13
CA PRO A 151 8.77 14.57 -2.48
C PRO A 151 8.44 15.80 -3.34
N GLY A 152 8.18 16.92 -2.67
CA GLY A 152 7.82 18.19 -3.32
C GLY A 152 6.32 18.40 -3.50
N PHE A 153 5.50 17.42 -3.13
CA PHE A 153 4.04 17.51 -3.19
C PHE A 153 3.43 17.44 -1.79
N ALA A 154 2.27 18.08 -1.63
CA ALA A 154 1.55 18.07 -0.36
C ALA A 154 0.92 16.70 -0.10
N ASN A 155 0.97 16.25 1.15
CA ASN A 155 0.22 15.11 1.64
C ASN A 155 -1.25 15.51 1.84
N ARG A 156 -2.09 15.18 0.89
CA ARG A 156 -3.52 15.57 0.85
C ARG A 156 -4.41 14.72 1.76
N LYS A 157 -3.82 13.75 2.45
CA LYS A 157 -4.51 12.99 3.50
C LYS A 157 -4.66 13.80 4.80
N LEU A 158 -3.83 14.82 4.99
CA LEU A 158 -3.82 15.68 6.16
C LEU A 158 -4.72 16.90 5.96
N THR A 159 -5.32 17.39 7.04
CA THR A 159 -6.05 18.66 7.08
C THR A 159 -5.11 19.87 6.94
N ASP A 160 -3.98 19.79 7.63
CA ASP A 160 -2.94 20.82 7.52
C ASP A 160 -2.00 20.52 6.35
N GLU A 161 -1.58 21.57 5.66
CA GLU A 161 -0.69 21.39 4.52
C GLU A 161 0.70 20.92 4.98
N PHE A 162 1.10 19.76 4.54
CA PHE A 162 2.42 19.20 4.78
C PHE A 162 3.05 18.79 3.44
N ILE A 163 4.11 19.47 3.05
CA ILE A 163 4.90 19.10 1.86
C ILE A 163 5.81 17.94 2.22
N VAL A 164 5.77 16.88 1.44
CA VAL A 164 6.68 15.74 1.60
C VAL A 164 8.09 16.17 1.25
N HIS A 165 9.02 15.97 2.18
CA HIS A 165 10.44 16.29 2.01
C HIS A 165 11.27 15.03 1.89
N ALA A 166 12.36 15.08 1.12
CA ALA A 166 13.35 14.01 1.09
C ALA A 166 14.72 14.54 1.54
N ARG A 167 15.37 13.78 2.40
CA ARG A 167 16.77 13.99 2.80
C ARG A 167 17.59 12.84 2.25
N GLN A 168 18.68 13.14 1.56
CA GLN A 168 19.66 12.16 1.15
C GLN A 168 20.72 12.03 2.23
N GLU A 169 21.01 10.80 2.66
CA GLU A 169 21.98 10.50 3.72
C GLU A 169 23.24 9.86 3.15
N THR A 170 23.13 9.02 2.12
CA THR A 170 24.27 8.40 1.44
C THR A 170 23.98 8.11 -0.04
N ASP A 171 25.04 7.89 -0.84
CA ASP A 171 24.94 7.47 -2.23
C ASP A 171 25.30 5.98 -2.44
N ALA A 172 25.63 5.25 -1.36
CA ALA A 172 26.03 3.86 -1.42
C ALA A 172 24.97 2.99 -2.12
N VAL A 173 25.40 1.90 -2.73
CA VAL A 173 24.50 0.85 -3.26
C VAL A 173 24.81 -0.43 -2.49
N TYR A 174 23.82 -1.00 -1.86
CA TYR A 174 23.96 -2.11 -0.94
C TYR A 174 23.61 -3.44 -1.62
N THR A 175 24.15 -4.51 -1.07
CA THR A 175 23.85 -5.91 -1.43
C THR A 175 23.20 -6.62 -0.26
N ALA A 176 22.73 -7.84 -0.44
CA ALA A 176 22.14 -8.62 0.66
C ALA A 176 23.11 -8.82 1.84
N ARG A 177 24.44 -8.80 1.60
CA ARG A 177 25.46 -8.96 2.65
C ARG A 177 25.57 -7.76 3.60
N ASP A 178 25.08 -6.60 3.18
CA ASP A 178 25.11 -5.38 3.99
C ASP A 178 23.97 -5.33 5.00
N PHE A 179 22.96 -6.20 4.84
CA PHE A 179 21.84 -6.37 5.76
C PHE A 179 22.07 -7.65 6.58
N ARG A 180 22.30 -7.50 7.87
CA ARG A 180 22.57 -8.60 8.80
C ARG A 180 21.35 -8.96 9.64
N ILE A 181 20.17 -8.78 9.08
CA ILE A 181 18.91 -9.10 9.72
C ILE A 181 18.73 -10.61 9.70
N HIS A 182 18.74 -11.24 10.87
CA HIS A 182 18.56 -12.67 10.99
C HIS A 182 17.10 -13.07 10.78
N GLU A 183 16.87 -14.20 10.10
CA GLU A 183 15.55 -14.83 9.96
C GLU A 183 14.96 -15.34 11.29
N ASP A 184 15.74 -15.33 12.36
CA ASP A 184 15.42 -15.97 13.65
C ASP A 184 14.38 -15.23 14.52
N ALA A 185 13.76 -14.16 14.05
CA ALA A 185 12.71 -13.44 14.79
C ALA A 185 11.29 -14.05 14.64
N LEU A 186 11.15 -15.20 13.99
CA LEU A 186 9.86 -15.88 13.77
C LEU A 186 9.74 -17.21 14.52
N GLU A 187 10.17 -17.30 15.79
CA GLU A 187 9.59 -18.34 16.65
C GLU A 187 8.29 -17.79 17.26
N PRO A 188 7.11 -18.35 16.88
CA PRO A 188 5.90 -18.08 17.65
C PRO A 188 6.09 -18.61 19.07
N PRO A 189 5.49 -17.99 20.10
CA PRO A 189 5.62 -18.44 21.48
C PRO A 189 5.24 -19.92 21.57
N ARG A 190 6.18 -20.75 22.03
CA ARG A 190 5.95 -22.19 22.28
C ARG A 190 4.92 -22.34 23.37
N HIS A 191 3.67 -22.58 22.99
CA HIS A 191 2.72 -23.18 23.92
C HIS A 191 3.09 -24.66 24.11
N LEU A 192 3.64 -24.97 25.30
CA LEU A 192 3.72 -26.32 25.82
C LEU A 192 2.29 -26.85 26.04
N GLY A 193 1.86 -27.75 25.20
CA GLY A 193 0.58 -28.45 25.33
C GLY A 193 0.50 -29.59 24.35
N GLN A 194 0.66 -30.82 24.87
CA GLN A 194 0.58 -32.09 24.16
C GLN A 194 -0.80 -32.31 23.54
N GLY A 195 -0.86 -32.96 22.36
CA GLY A 195 -2.09 -33.58 21.87
C GLY A 195 -2.20 -33.69 20.34
N GLU A 196 -1.77 -34.78 19.82
CA GLU A 196 -2.22 -35.54 18.63
C GLU A 196 -2.78 -34.85 17.36
N GLU A 197 -2.05 -35.12 16.30
CA GLU A 197 -2.41 -35.34 14.90
C GLU A 197 -3.88 -35.18 14.48
N ARG A 198 -4.13 -34.26 13.53
CA ARG A 198 -4.93 -34.54 12.31
C ARG A 198 -4.64 -33.50 11.24
N SER A 199 -4.02 -33.96 10.16
CA SER A 199 -3.88 -33.32 8.87
C SER A 199 -5.19 -32.67 8.39
N ARG A 200 -5.15 -31.33 8.23
CA ARG A 200 -6.04 -30.59 7.32
C ARG A 200 -5.28 -29.41 6.75
N THR A 201 -4.89 -29.52 5.49
CA THR A 201 -4.43 -28.42 4.65
C THR A 201 -5.48 -27.30 4.64
N VAL A 202 -5.28 -26.27 5.46
CA VAL A 202 -6.04 -25.02 5.37
C VAL A 202 -5.08 -23.96 4.87
N ARG A 203 -5.32 -23.47 3.66
CA ARG A 203 -4.74 -22.23 3.16
C ARG A 203 -5.21 -21.09 4.05
N SER A 204 -4.42 -20.74 5.04
CA SER A 204 -4.65 -19.59 5.91
C SER A 204 -4.05 -18.33 5.22
N GLY A 205 -4.85 -17.68 4.38
CA GLY A 205 -4.59 -16.29 4.01
C GLY A 205 -4.90 -15.41 5.21
N HIS A 206 -3.87 -14.89 5.88
CA HIS A 206 -4.07 -13.87 6.92
C HIS A 206 -4.63 -12.61 6.26
N LYS A 207 -5.90 -12.33 6.51
CA LYS A 207 -6.55 -11.07 6.11
C LYS A 207 -5.94 -9.92 6.93
N SER A 208 -5.61 -8.82 6.27
CA SER A 208 -5.15 -7.61 6.96
C SER A 208 -6.23 -7.05 7.89
N GLN A 209 -5.84 -6.22 8.87
CA GLN A 209 -6.79 -5.54 9.76
C GLN A 209 -7.85 -4.77 8.95
N SER A 210 -7.44 -4.06 7.90
CA SER A 210 -8.35 -3.32 7.03
C SER A 210 -9.33 -4.22 6.26
N GLU A 211 -8.93 -5.43 5.88
CA GLU A 211 -9.82 -6.42 5.26
C GLU A 211 -10.84 -6.98 6.27
N HIS A 212 -10.44 -7.15 7.54
CA HIS A 212 -11.36 -7.54 8.60
C HIS A 212 -12.42 -6.48 8.86
N ASP A 213 -12.02 -5.21 8.99
CA ASP A 213 -12.92 -4.09 9.23
C ASP A 213 -13.86 -3.85 8.04
N TRP A 214 -13.34 -3.95 6.81
CA TRP A 214 -14.15 -3.87 5.61
C TRP A 214 -15.16 -5.03 5.50
N ALA A 215 -14.76 -6.26 5.81
CA ALA A 215 -15.65 -7.41 5.82
C ALA A 215 -16.71 -7.30 6.94
N PHE A 216 -16.36 -6.72 8.09
CA PHE A 216 -17.31 -6.39 9.16
C PHE A 216 -18.33 -5.36 8.67
N ALA A 217 -17.87 -4.25 8.10
CA ALA A 217 -18.73 -3.19 7.56
C ALA A 217 -19.69 -3.73 6.50
N LYS A 218 -19.19 -4.52 5.52
CA LYS A 218 -20.05 -5.15 4.51
C LYS A 218 -21.14 -6.03 5.12
N ARG A 219 -20.82 -6.86 6.09
CA ARG A 219 -21.81 -7.73 6.75
C ARG A 219 -22.84 -6.95 7.55
N ALA A 220 -22.39 -5.91 8.26
CA ALA A 220 -23.27 -5.06 9.06
C ALA A 220 -24.28 -4.31 8.17
N LEU A 221 -23.77 -3.64 7.13
CA LEU A 221 -24.61 -2.91 6.16
C LEU A 221 -25.56 -3.83 5.39
N ALA A 222 -25.12 -5.02 5.00
CA ALA A 222 -25.96 -6.01 4.32
C ALA A 222 -27.12 -6.52 5.21
N ARG A 223 -26.99 -6.46 6.54
CA ARG A 223 -28.08 -6.76 7.49
C ARG A 223 -29.02 -5.57 7.72
N GLY A 224 -28.67 -4.38 7.21
CA GLY A 224 -29.44 -3.16 7.41
C GLY A 224 -29.04 -2.34 8.64
N ASP A 225 -27.84 -2.62 9.22
CA ASP A 225 -27.34 -1.81 10.33
C ASP A 225 -27.12 -0.36 9.83
N ASP A 226 -27.39 0.64 10.70
CA ASP A 226 -27.18 2.05 10.39
C ASP A 226 -25.69 2.35 10.13
N PRO A 227 -25.35 2.99 9.00
CA PRO A 227 -23.97 3.30 8.66
C PRO A 227 -23.20 4.08 9.73
N GLU A 228 -23.85 5.05 10.41
CA GLU A 228 -23.20 5.84 11.47
C GLU A 228 -22.90 4.97 12.69
N VAL A 229 -23.75 4.00 13.02
CA VAL A 229 -23.49 3.03 14.10
C VAL A 229 -22.31 2.11 13.74
N VAL A 230 -22.20 1.71 12.47
CA VAL A 230 -21.09 0.89 12.01
C VAL A 230 -19.78 1.68 12.03
N ILE A 231 -19.81 2.97 11.63
CA ILE A 231 -18.68 3.90 11.72
C ILE A 231 -18.21 3.99 13.16
N GLN A 232 -19.10 4.30 14.10
CA GLN A 232 -18.74 4.46 15.51
C GLN A 232 -18.08 3.20 16.08
N ARG A 233 -18.63 2.02 15.78
CA ARG A 233 -18.06 0.73 16.23
C ARG A 233 -16.65 0.48 15.71
N ILE A 234 -16.39 0.81 14.45
CA ILE A 234 -15.04 0.66 13.88
C ILE A 234 -14.09 1.70 14.48
N ALA A 235 -14.55 2.94 14.65
CA ALA A 235 -13.75 4.01 15.26
C ALA A 235 -13.37 3.65 16.71
N ASP A 236 -14.32 3.23 17.53
CA ASP A 236 -14.08 2.81 18.91
C ASP A 236 -13.10 1.63 18.99
N TYR A 237 -13.27 0.63 18.11
CA TYR A 237 -12.41 -0.54 18.07
C TYR A 237 -10.98 -0.22 17.60
N ARG A 238 -10.81 0.86 16.82
CA ARG A 238 -9.52 1.31 16.29
C ARG A 238 -8.96 2.55 16.99
N ALA A 239 -9.56 2.97 18.10
CA ALA A 239 -9.18 4.18 18.82
C ALA A 239 -7.69 4.23 19.21
N GLU A 240 -7.11 3.07 19.56
CA GLU A 240 -5.69 2.95 19.90
C GLU A 240 -4.80 2.58 18.70
N ASP A 241 -5.40 2.14 17.58
CA ASP A 241 -4.68 1.58 16.43
C ASP A 241 -4.54 2.56 15.27
N LYS A 242 -5.31 3.64 15.23
CA LYS A 242 -5.34 4.62 14.14
C LYS A 242 -5.18 6.03 14.68
N ASP A 243 -4.44 6.85 13.95
CA ASP A 243 -4.24 8.26 14.32
C ASP A 243 -5.53 9.08 14.19
N ASP A 244 -6.39 8.71 13.24
CA ASP A 244 -7.74 9.26 13.05
C ASP A 244 -8.72 8.10 12.85
N PRO A 245 -9.24 7.52 13.95
CA PRO A 245 -10.16 6.39 13.90
C PRO A 245 -11.47 6.72 13.20
N ASP A 246 -11.99 7.93 13.37
CA ASP A 246 -13.26 8.38 12.76
C ASP A 246 -13.13 8.47 11.23
N TYR A 247 -12.08 9.10 10.74
CA TYR A 247 -11.81 9.17 9.30
C TYR A 247 -11.62 7.76 8.71
N TYR A 248 -10.84 6.92 9.38
CA TYR A 248 -10.62 5.53 8.94
C TYR A 248 -11.93 4.74 8.86
N ALA A 249 -12.78 4.84 9.88
CA ALA A 249 -14.06 4.15 9.96
C ALA A 249 -15.03 4.63 8.86
N ARG A 250 -15.17 5.95 8.67
CA ARG A 250 -15.99 6.53 7.59
C ARG A 250 -15.57 6.06 6.22
N LEU A 251 -14.26 6.07 5.93
CA LEU A 251 -13.72 5.59 4.66
C LEU A 251 -14.00 4.10 4.44
N THR A 252 -13.87 3.28 5.49
CA THR A 252 -14.11 1.83 5.44
C THR A 252 -15.58 1.52 5.15
N VAL A 253 -16.50 2.21 5.83
CA VAL A 253 -17.95 2.04 5.65
C VAL A 253 -18.40 2.52 4.27
N MET A 254 -17.92 3.67 3.82
CA MET A 254 -18.22 4.21 2.49
C MET A 254 -17.82 3.23 1.36
N LYS A 255 -16.62 2.63 1.46
CA LYS A 255 -16.16 1.61 0.51
C LYS A 255 -17.00 0.34 0.55
N ALA A 256 -17.43 -0.07 1.74
CA ALA A 256 -18.30 -1.24 1.91
C ALA A 256 -19.68 -1.01 1.29
N GLN A 257 -20.26 0.19 1.44
CA GLN A 257 -21.54 0.60 0.81
C GLN A 257 -21.42 0.61 -0.73
N ALA A 258 -20.36 1.21 -1.27
CA ALA A 258 -20.14 1.24 -2.70
C ALA A 258 -20.05 -0.17 -3.31
N ALA A 259 -19.36 -1.10 -2.63
CA ALA A 259 -19.25 -2.48 -3.06
C ALA A 259 -20.61 -3.22 -3.03
N LEU A 260 -21.47 -2.95 -2.05
CA LEU A 260 -22.81 -3.54 -1.99
C LEU A 260 -23.73 -3.01 -3.10
N ASN A 261 -23.67 -1.71 -3.40
CA ASN A 261 -24.45 -1.09 -4.45
C ASN A 261 -24.06 -1.63 -5.85
N THR A 262 -22.76 -1.84 -6.10
CA THR A 262 -22.28 -2.42 -7.36
C THR A 262 -22.79 -3.86 -7.53
N THR A 263 -22.81 -4.65 -6.45
CA THR A 263 -23.33 -6.03 -6.51
C THR A 263 -24.84 -6.07 -6.75
N ALA A 264 -25.59 -5.15 -6.15
CA ALA A 264 -27.04 -5.03 -6.36
C ALA A 264 -27.40 -4.68 -7.80
N THR A 265 -26.64 -3.76 -8.43
CA THR A 265 -26.86 -3.34 -9.82
C THR A 265 -26.54 -4.47 -10.80
N GLN A 266 -25.50 -5.27 -10.57
CA GLN A 266 -25.17 -6.43 -11.39
C GLN A 266 -26.26 -7.53 -11.34
N THR A 267 -26.78 -7.80 -10.14
CA THR A 267 -27.84 -8.81 -9.94
C THR A 267 -29.17 -8.37 -10.58
N SER A 268 -29.47 -7.07 -10.64
CA SER A 268 -30.66 -6.53 -11.30
C SER A 268 -30.56 -6.66 -12.81
N ASN A 269 -29.42 -6.35 -13.41
CA ASN A 269 -29.19 -6.47 -14.86
C ASN A 269 -29.21 -7.93 -15.35
N GLU A 270 -28.73 -8.89 -14.54
CA GLU A 270 -28.80 -10.32 -14.88
C GLU A 270 -30.23 -10.88 -14.82
N ARG A 271 -31.10 -10.32 -13.98
CA ARG A 271 -32.51 -10.72 -13.90
C ARG A 271 -33.33 -10.17 -15.06
N GLU A 272 -33.02 -8.95 -15.54
CA GLU A 272 -33.69 -8.37 -16.72
C GLU A 272 -33.27 -9.04 -18.03
N SER A 273 -32.01 -9.50 -18.17
CA SER A 273 -31.54 -10.21 -19.37
C SER A 273 -32.08 -11.66 -19.49
N ASN A 274 -32.59 -12.24 -18.38
CA ASN A 274 -33.15 -13.61 -18.39
C ASN A 274 -34.68 -13.67 -18.58
N SER A 275 -35.34 -12.52 -18.75
CA SER A 275 -36.78 -12.42 -19.02
C SER A 275 -37.09 -12.15 -20.50
N GLU A 276 -36.60 -12.97 -21.43
CA GLU A 276 -37.10 -12.97 -22.82
C GLU A 276 -38.46 -13.66 -22.90
N PRO A 277 -39.45 -13.10 -23.65
CA PRO A 277 -40.77 -13.70 -23.73
C PRO A 277 -40.78 -14.92 -24.64
N VAL A 278 -41.38 -15.98 -24.10
CA VAL A 278 -41.71 -17.20 -24.88
C VAL A 278 -42.52 -16.81 -26.13
N ARG A 279 -41.94 -17.01 -27.30
CA ARG A 279 -42.65 -16.88 -28.59
C ARG A 279 -43.79 -17.89 -28.63
N ALA A 280 -45.01 -17.39 -28.80
CA ALA A 280 -46.19 -18.20 -29.16
C ALA A 280 -45.98 -18.88 -30.52
N ALA A 281 -46.27 -20.17 -30.58
CA ALA A 281 -46.28 -20.98 -31.79
C ALA A 281 -47.49 -20.58 -32.68
N PRO A 282 -47.37 -20.58 -34.02
CA PRO A 282 -48.50 -20.34 -34.91
C PRO A 282 -49.38 -21.59 -34.97
N GLU A 283 -50.67 -21.37 -34.75
CA GLU A 283 -51.69 -22.36 -35.06
C GLU A 283 -51.86 -22.52 -36.58
N HIS A 284 -51.89 -23.76 -37.03
CA HIS A 284 -52.43 -24.20 -38.32
C HIS A 284 -53.65 -25.09 -38.09
#